data_3f5ae37962247cb87e337494aa54b58d
#
_entry.id   3f5ae37962247cb87e337494aa54b58d
#
_cell.length_a   1.000
_cell.length_b   1.000
_cell.length_c   1.000
_cell.angle_alpha   90.00
_cell.angle_beta   90.00
_cell.angle_gamma   90.00
#
_symmetry.space_group_name_H-M   'P 1'
#
loop_
_entity.id
_entity.type
_entity.pdbx_description
1 polymer ?
#
loop_
_entity_poly.entity_id
_entity_poly.type
_entity_poly.pdbx_seq_one_letter_code
_entity_poly.pdbx_strand_id
1 'polypeptide(L)'
;VKTGGIFSEKSDGLYTICPSQKMHYEMLFSELEQKDLLPNKIIHAWSFNPVNEVILDQERIERSMDEGYYSLLYIAQAIGKINYEGALQLNIFTDRMFEVTGTELNLKPEQATILGFSKICNLEFQNIKCRTIDMDTDSQQMFEEAGLMESFVDSTDIVVAYRGRHRWAQTIIQSPFEEEDVEIDRLRESGVYLITGGLGGIGFEIAKDLANRVPNVKLILIGRSEFPPRNQWEQYLENKDERVSRVISDLLTMESQGAEYMILSADVSNQDDMKQAIEKAKSRFGSINGVIHAAGVADYLGIMMNREKESNNKILAPKIKGTLVLDALLKDEPIDFFVLCSSIGNVAYHMKFGQSGYNAANEFLDAFAFYKRAHDGVFTVAINWPDWQEVGMSLKSAEIWAKQFNMDMESVLHDGVTVEEGLKVFRSIINRNQQQVVVSPIDLHWKLLNGANYYNELLEKGSKNRLKQNRSDVSTTYRPPTNEIEQQLYELLKDMFGIEEIGIYDNFFDLGMSSLDLVRINVKLKEAFKRDLPIVVLYEHTSIKSLAKYLSNQEVNNNLTNKKELLKAKSVMKNTLSALKSRK
;
A
#
# COMPACT_ATOMS: atom_id res chain seq x y z
N VAL A 1 16.45 -19.41 -9.38
CA VAL A 1 17.14 -18.68 -8.30
C VAL A 1 16.76 -19.32 -6.97
N LYS A 2 17.74 -19.58 -6.08
CA LYS A 2 17.53 -20.12 -4.73
C LYS A 2 17.95 -19.09 -3.67
N THR A 3 17.37 -19.20 -2.50
CA THR A 3 17.80 -18.40 -1.34
C THR A 3 19.16 -18.88 -0.82
N GLY A 4 20.00 -17.95 -0.35
CA GLY A 4 21.30 -18.23 0.27
C GLY A 4 21.97 -16.97 0.75
N GLY A 5 23.06 -17.07 1.49
CA GLY A 5 23.75 -15.91 2.11
C GLY A 5 24.62 -15.08 1.17
N ILE A 6 25.05 -15.64 0.03
CA ILE A 6 26.02 -15.04 -0.87
C ILE A 6 25.49 -15.13 -2.30
N PHE A 7 25.71 -14.06 -3.08
CA PHE A 7 25.46 -14.08 -4.52
C PHE A 7 26.44 -15.07 -5.20
N SER A 8 25.92 -16.04 -5.93
CA SER A 8 26.73 -16.94 -6.72
C SER A 8 25.93 -17.51 -7.89
N GLU A 9 26.58 -17.63 -9.04
CA GLU A 9 26.12 -18.46 -10.13
C GLU A 9 26.69 -19.88 -9.93
N LYS A 10 25.80 -20.86 -9.81
CA LYS A 10 26.16 -22.29 -9.90
C LYS A 10 25.97 -22.71 -11.35
N SER A 11 26.49 -23.85 -11.77
CA SER A 11 26.35 -24.36 -13.14
C SER A 11 24.94 -24.22 -13.70
N ASP A 12 24.81 -23.99 -15.00
CA ASP A 12 23.55 -24.01 -15.79
C ASP A 12 22.48 -22.96 -15.40
N GLY A 13 22.91 -21.72 -15.11
CA GLY A 13 21.96 -20.62 -14.85
C GLY A 13 21.25 -20.72 -13.50
N LEU A 14 21.76 -21.54 -12.58
CA LEU A 14 21.29 -21.61 -11.20
C LEU A 14 21.98 -20.54 -10.35
N TYR A 15 21.23 -19.53 -9.93
CA TYR A 15 21.71 -18.46 -9.05
C TYR A 15 21.31 -18.69 -7.59
N THR A 16 22.17 -18.22 -6.68
CA THR A 16 21.87 -18.12 -5.25
C THR A 16 21.96 -16.66 -4.84
N ILE A 17 20.96 -16.14 -4.15
CA ILE A 17 20.93 -14.76 -3.66
C ILE A 17 20.37 -14.70 -2.23
N CYS A 18 20.73 -13.64 -1.49
CA CYS A 18 20.17 -13.36 -0.18
C CYS A 18 18.90 -12.50 -0.36
N PRO A 19 17.72 -12.95 0.10
CA PRO A 19 16.46 -12.23 -0.08
C PRO A 19 16.47 -10.80 0.47
N SER A 20 17.19 -10.54 1.56
CA SER A 20 17.27 -9.24 2.22
C SER A 20 18.30 -8.28 1.59
N GLN A 21 19.08 -8.71 0.58
CA GLN A 21 20.18 -7.93 0.01
C GLN A 21 19.81 -7.36 -1.38
N LYS A 22 19.42 -6.10 -1.43
CA LYS A 22 19.09 -5.37 -2.68
C LYS A 22 20.14 -5.53 -3.76
N MET A 23 21.42 -5.42 -3.40
CA MET A 23 22.53 -5.52 -4.34
C MET A 23 22.56 -6.86 -5.10
N HIS A 24 22.14 -7.96 -4.48
CA HIS A 24 22.12 -9.27 -5.15
C HIS A 24 21.12 -9.33 -6.31
N TYR A 25 20.02 -8.59 -6.22
CA TYR A 25 19.05 -8.48 -7.32
C TYR A 25 19.60 -7.61 -8.45
N GLU A 26 20.25 -6.51 -8.14
CA GLU A 26 20.91 -5.66 -9.13
C GLU A 26 21.99 -6.43 -9.89
N MET A 27 22.81 -7.22 -9.17
CA MET A 27 23.82 -8.08 -9.80
C MET A 27 23.19 -9.14 -10.69
N LEU A 28 22.14 -9.81 -10.22
CA LEU A 28 21.42 -10.84 -10.99
C LEU A 28 20.86 -10.28 -12.31
N PHE A 29 20.12 -9.18 -12.26
CA PHE A 29 19.51 -8.61 -13.47
C PHE A 29 20.55 -8.01 -14.41
N SER A 30 21.61 -7.40 -13.90
CA SER A 30 22.74 -6.93 -14.73
C SER A 30 23.44 -8.08 -15.46
N GLU A 31 23.64 -9.22 -14.79
CA GLU A 31 24.26 -10.39 -15.39
C GLU A 31 23.36 -11.05 -16.44
N LEU A 32 22.06 -11.15 -16.16
CA LEU A 32 21.06 -11.65 -17.14
C LEU A 32 20.98 -10.75 -18.36
N GLU A 33 21.05 -9.42 -18.18
CA GLU A 33 21.08 -8.46 -19.30
C GLU A 33 22.32 -8.64 -20.17
N GLN A 34 23.52 -8.75 -19.55
CA GLN A 34 24.78 -8.98 -20.29
C GLN A 34 24.78 -10.30 -21.09
N LYS A 35 24.03 -11.29 -20.60
CA LYS A 35 23.90 -12.61 -21.27
C LYS A 35 22.74 -12.66 -22.26
N ASP A 36 21.97 -11.58 -22.45
CA ASP A 36 20.74 -11.53 -23.25
C ASP A 36 19.69 -12.60 -22.80
N LEU A 37 19.59 -12.76 -21.47
CA LEU A 37 18.72 -13.75 -20.81
C LEU A 37 17.66 -13.12 -19.91
N LEU A 38 17.31 -11.84 -20.13
CA LEU A 38 16.27 -11.18 -19.34
C LEU A 38 14.92 -11.89 -19.51
N PRO A 39 14.24 -12.24 -18.41
CA PRO A 39 12.99 -12.97 -18.47
C PRO A 39 11.82 -12.07 -18.86
N ASN A 40 10.87 -12.59 -19.61
CA ASN A 40 9.55 -11.98 -19.81
C ASN A 40 8.50 -12.53 -18.81
N LYS A 41 8.87 -13.54 -18.02
CA LYS A 41 8.03 -14.11 -16.96
C LYS A 41 8.88 -14.49 -15.77
N ILE A 42 8.43 -14.07 -14.58
CA ILE A 42 9.02 -14.44 -13.29
C ILE A 42 7.96 -15.18 -12.47
N ILE A 43 8.33 -16.33 -11.94
CA ILE A 43 7.56 -17.06 -10.92
C ILE A 43 8.28 -16.87 -9.59
N HIS A 44 7.65 -16.16 -8.67
CA HIS A 44 8.16 -15.92 -7.33
C HIS A 44 7.44 -16.85 -6.35
N ALA A 45 8.15 -17.83 -5.80
CA ALA A 45 7.58 -18.86 -4.94
C ALA A 45 8.28 -19.00 -3.58
N TRP A 46 9.02 -18.01 -3.13
CA TRP A 46 9.72 -18.08 -1.84
C TRP A 46 8.77 -18.01 -0.65
N SER A 47 7.63 -17.38 -0.81
CA SER A 47 6.57 -17.34 0.20
C SER A 47 5.71 -18.61 0.20
N PHE A 48 5.84 -19.45 -0.80
CA PHE A 48 5.15 -20.72 -0.86
C PHE A 48 5.92 -21.78 -0.06
N ASN A 49 5.49 -22.00 1.19
CA ASN A 49 6.09 -22.97 2.09
C ASN A 49 4.98 -23.79 2.76
N PRO A 50 4.73 -25.05 2.33
CA PRO A 50 3.65 -25.89 2.84
C PRO A 50 3.85 -26.40 4.28
N VAL A 51 4.92 -26.01 4.98
CA VAL A 51 5.15 -26.44 6.37
C VAL A 51 4.06 -25.94 7.30
N ASN A 52 3.54 -26.83 8.14
CA ASN A 52 2.38 -26.60 9.01
C ASN A 52 2.69 -25.97 10.38
N GLU A 53 3.90 -25.50 10.62
CA GLU A 53 4.21 -24.81 11.88
C GLU A 53 3.71 -23.36 11.88
N VAL A 54 2.89 -23.01 12.88
CA VAL A 54 2.10 -21.79 12.89
C VAL A 54 2.29 -21.00 14.19
N ILE A 55 3.52 -20.75 14.56
CA ILE A 55 3.76 -19.66 15.53
C ILE A 55 4.03 -18.40 14.72
N LEU A 56 3.11 -17.44 14.83
CA LEU A 56 3.26 -16.13 14.21
C LEU A 56 4.04 -15.23 15.18
N ASP A 57 5.36 -15.24 15.07
CA ASP A 57 6.26 -14.43 15.86
C ASP A 57 7.01 -13.36 15.01
N GLN A 58 7.80 -12.55 15.68
CA GLN A 58 8.53 -11.47 15.02
C GLN A 58 9.57 -12.00 14.03
N GLU A 59 10.26 -13.10 14.34
CA GLU A 59 11.28 -13.68 13.45
C GLU A 59 10.65 -14.19 12.16
N ARG A 60 9.51 -14.85 12.26
CA ARG A 60 8.75 -15.31 11.10
C ARG A 60 8.28 -14.14 10.24
N ILE A 61 7.76 -13.08 10.84
CA ILE A 61 7.36 -11.86 10.10
C ILE A 61 8.55 -11.27 9.36
N GLU A 62 9.69 -11.09 10.02
CA GLU A 62 10.89 -10.51 9.38
C GLU A 62 11.37 -11.36 8.21
N ARG A 63 11.38 -12.68 8.36
CA ARG A 63 11.70 -13.60 7.27
C ARG A 63 10.69 -13.52 6.13
N SER A 64 9.40 -13.57 6.43
CA SER A 64 8.34 -13.45 5.43
C SER A 64 8.38 -12.11 4.69
N MET A 65 8.71 -11.03 5.39
CA MET A 65 8.91 -9.73 4.74
C MET A 65 10.10 -9.73 3.79
N ASP A 66 11.22 -10.34 4.17
CA ASP A 66 12.42 -10.40 3.33
C ASP A 66 12.22 -11.32 2.12
N GLU A 67 11.61 -12.49 2.31
CA GLU A 67 11.32 -13.45 1.24
C GLU A 67 10.14 -13.06 0.35
N GLY A 68 9.20 -12.26 0.86
CA GLY A 68 8.01 -11.78 0.18
C GLY A 68 8.13 -10.32 -0.29
N TYR A 69 7.67 -9.40 0.53
CA TYR A 69 7.51 -7.98 0.17
C TYR A 69 8.82 -7.33 -0.32
N TYR A 70 9.94 -7.49 0.43
CA TYR A 70 11.20 -6.84 0.08
C TYR A 70 11.89 -7.46 -1.12
N SER A 71 11.84 -8.79 -1.25
CA SER A 71 12.39 -9.46 -2.42
C SER A 71 11.71 -8.99 -3.71
N LEU A 72 10.38 -8.83 -3.67
CA LEU A 72 9.59 -8.31 -4.79
C LEU A 72 9.90 -6.83 -5.08
N LEU A 73 10.03 -6.02 -4.04
CA LEU A 73 10.45 -4.62 -4.16
C LEU A 73 11.82 -4.52 -4.83
N TYR A 74 12.79 -5.34 -4.42
CA TYR A 74 14.13 -5.35 -5.02
C TYR A 74 14.15 -5.86 -6.46
N ILE A 75 13.29 -6.82 -6.81
CA ILE A 75 13.08 -7.24 -8.20
C ILE A 75 12.60 -6.05 -9.03
N ALA A 76 11.55 -5.35 -8.59
CA ALA A 76 11.01 -4.19 -9.31
C ALA A 76 12.04 -3.07 -9.45
N GLN A 77 12.80 -2.78 -8.39
CA GLN A 77 13.88 -1.79 -8.41
C GLN A 77 15.02 -2.18 -9.36
N ALA A 78 15.43 -3.46 -9.37
CA ALA A 78 16.48 -3.93 -10.26
C ALA A 78 16.05 -3.88 -11.74
N ILE A 79 14.81 -4.25 -12.04
CA ILE A 79 14.21 -4.16 -13.39
C ILE A 79 14.12 -2.69 -13.83
N GLY A 80 13.68 -1.79 -12.95
CA GLY A 80 13.65 -0.36 -13.22
C GLY A 80 15.04 0.21 -13.51
N LYS A 81 16.07 -0.23 -12.75
CA LYS A 81 17.44 0.25 -12.91
C LYS A 81 18.08 -0.11 -14.26
N ILE A 82 17.75 -1.26 -14.82
CA ILE A 82 18.22 -1.67 -16.16
C ILE A 82 17.32 -1.12 -17.28
N ASN A 83 16.32 -0.28 -16.97
CA ASN A 83 15.38 0.28 -17.94
C ASN A 83 14.74 -0.79 -18.84
N TYR A 84 14.32 -1.91 -18.26
CA TYR A 84 13.69 -3.00 -19.02
C TYR A 84 12.36 -2.57 -19.61
N GLU A 85 12.28 -2.52 -20.94
CA GLU A 85 11.09 -2.06 -21.68
C GLU A 85 10.17 -3.21 -22.10
N GLY A 86 10.61 -4.46 -21.96
CA GLY A 86 9.83 -5.63 -22.31
C GLY A 86 8.62 -5.81 -21.38
N ALA A 87 7.55 -6.40 -21.91
CA ALA A 87 6.44 -6.83 -21.07
C ALA A 87 6.91 -7.95 -20.12
N LEU A 88 6.70 -7.78 -18.84
CA LEU A 88 7.06 -8.73 -17.79
C LEU A 88 5.82 -9.21 -17.04
N GLN A 89 5.65 -10.50 -16.94
CA GLN A 89 4.64 -11.12 -16.09
C GLN A 89 5.30 -11.59 -14.78
N LEU A 90 4.84 -11.08 -13.64
CA LEU A 90 5.31 -11.47 -12.31
C LEU A 90 4.19 -12.21 -11.57
N ASN A 91 4.31 -13.53 -11.45
CA ASN A 91 3.38 -14.38 -10.74
C ASN A 91 3.96 -14.74 -9.37
N ILE A 92 3.25 -14.36 -8.31
CA ILE A 92 3.68 -14.53 -6.91
C ILE A 92 2.83 -15.61 -6.27
N PHE A 93 3.49 -16.64 -5.73
CA PHE A 93 2.81 -17.72 -5.04
C PHE A 93 2.89 -17.52 -3.54
N THR A 94 1.73 -17.66 -2.89
CA THR A 94 1.54 -17.64 -1.44
C THR A 94 0.86 -18.90 -0.97
N ASP A 95 0.87 -19.15 0.33
CA ASP A 95 0.30 -20.33 0.94
C ASP A 95 -0.64 -19.94 2.10
N ARG A 96 -1.94 -20.19 1.94
CA ARG A 96 -2.98 -19.96 2.98
C ARG A 96 -2.95 -18.56 3.56
N MET A 97 -2.79 -17.56 2.70
CA MET A 97 -2.79 -16.16 3.10
C MET A 97 -4.17 -15.71 3.59
N PHE A 98 -5.24 -16.27 2.99
CA PHE A 98 -6.63 -15.94 3.31
C PHE A 98 -7.45 -17.16 3.70
N GLU A 99 -8.46 -16.93 4.54
CA GLU A 99 -9.61 -17.81 4.67
C GLU A 99 -10.50 -17.63 3.43
N VAL A 100 -10.76 -18.71 2.70
CA VAL A 100 -11.54 -18.70 1.46
C VAL A 100 -12.77 -19.58 1.57
N THR A 101 -12.63 -20.74 2.19
CA THR A 101 -13.70 -21.72 2.35
C THR A 101 -14.27 -21.79 3.78
N GLY A 102 -13.63 -21.11 4.73
CA GLY A 102 -14.00 -21.14 6.14
C GLY A 102 -13.49 -22.39 6.88
N THR A 103 -12.60 -23.18 6.26
CA THR A 103 -12.07 -24.41 6.84
C THR A 103 -10.55 -24.39 7.03
N GLU A 104 -9.89 -23.34 6.60
CA GLU A 104 -8.45 -23.17 6.68
C GLU A 104 -8.02 -22.94 8.14
N LEU A 105 -7.19 -23.85 8.68
CA LEU A 105 -6.75 -23.80 10.08
C LEU A 105 -5.40 -23.08 10.27
N ASN A 106 -4.54 -23.11 9.26
CA ASN A 106 -3.16 -22.66 9.37
C ASN A 106 -2.90 -21.43 8.47
N LEU A 107 -3.66 -20.36 8.71
CA LEU A 107 -3.52 -19.11 7.97
C LEU A 107 -2.15 -18.46 8.20
N LYS A 108 -1.63 -17.81 7.16
CA LYS A 108 -0.34 -17.13 7.13
C LYS A 108 -0.51 -15.64 6.82
N PRO A 109 -1.04 -14.84 7.75
CA PRO A 109 -1.39 -13.45 7.51
C PRO A 109 -0.17 -12.58 7.16
N GLU A 110 1.03 -12.98 7.56
CA GLU A 110 2.28 -12.28 7.24
C GLU A 110 2.52 -12.20 5.73
N GLN A 111 2.01 -13.14 4.95
CA GLN A 111 2.16 -13.14 3.50
C GLN A 111 1.24 -12.11 2.81
N ALA A 112 0.21 -11.64 3.48
CA ALA A 112 -0.70 -10.63 2.92
C ALA A 112 0.00 -9.28 2.62
N THR A 113 1.14 -9.01 3.25
CA THR A 113 1.99 -7.85 2.93
C THR A 113 2.39 -7.78 1.45
N ILE A 114 2.46 -8.94 0.78
CA ILE A 114 2.75 -9.07 -0.65
C ILE A 114 1.71 -8.34 -1.52
N LEU A 115 0.46 -8.28 -1.06
CA LEU A 115 -0.61 -7.61 -1.81
C LEU A 115 -0.39 -6.09 -1.88
N GLY A 116 0.21 -5.50 -0.84
CA GLY A 116 0.61 -4.10 -0.89
C GLY A 116 1.64 -3.81 -1.99
N PHE A 117 2.53 -4.78 -2.27
CA PHE A 117 3.41 -4.70 -3.42
C PHE A 117 2.66 -4.97 -4.74
N SER A 118 1.97 -6.11 -4.87
CA SER A 118 1.43 -6.57 -6.14
C SER A 118 0.37 -5.63 -6.73
N LYS A 119 -0.51 -5.06 -5.89
CA LYS A 119 -1.52 -4.09 -6.30
C LYS A 119 -0.91 -2.78 -6.77
N ILE A 120 0.06 -2.26 -6.03
CA ILE A 120 0.69 -0.96 -6.34
C ILE A 120 1.72 -1.09 -7.48
N CYS A 121 2.39 -2.23 -7.64
CA CYS A 121 3.28 -2.51 -8.76
C CYS A 121 2.58 -2.33 -10.11
N ASN A 122 1.35 -2.82 -10.24
CA ASN A 122 0.54 -2.64 -11.45
C ASN A 122 0.17 -1.18 -11.76
N LEU A 123 0.25 -0.29 -10.77
CA LEU A 123 0.03 1.15 -10.97
C LEU A 123 1.33 1.88 -11.35
N GLU A 124 2.45 1.48 -10.73
CA GLU A 124 3.73 2.16 -10.89
C GLU A 124 4.53 1.69 -12.10
N PHE A 125 4.38 0.41 -12.50
CA PHE A 125 5.12 -0.20 -13.60
C PHE A 125 4.15 -0.67 -14.69
N GLN A 126 4.02 0.10 -15.76
CA GLN A 126 3.09 -0.22 -16.86
C GLN A 126 3.49 -1.48 -17.64
N ASN A 127 4.77 -1.81 -17.66
CA ASN A 127 5.32 -2.98 -18.33
C ASN A 127 5.36 -4.24 -17.46
N ILE A 128 5.01 -4.15 -16.18
CA ILE A 128 4.97 -5.30 -15.26
C ILE A 128 3.52 -5.64 -14.94
N LYS A 129 3.08 -6.83 -15.31
CA LYS A 129 1.79 -7.40 -14.89
C LYS A 129 2.01 -8.32 -13.69
N CYS A 130 1.68 -7.83 -12.51
CA CYS A 130 1.88 -8.54 -11.25
C CYS A 130 0.59 -9.22 -10.79
N ARG A 131 0.66 -10.51 -10.39
CA ARG A 131 -0.47 -11.30 -9.89
C ARG A 131 -0.05 -12.13 -8.68
N THR A 132 -0.96 -12.31 -7.73
CA THR A 132 -0.77 -13.15 -6.55
C THR A 132 -1.69 -14.36 -6.62
N ILE A 133 -1.13 -15.54 -6.40
CA ILE A 133 -1.81 -16.86 -6.49
C ILE A 133 -1.65 -17.51 -5.11
N ASP A 134 -2.73 -17.51 -4.32
CA ASP A 134 -2.76 -18.09 -2.99
C ASP A 134 -3.23 -19.54 -3.05
N MET A 135 -2.44 -20.45 -2.50
CA MET A 135 -2.72 -21.88 -2.59
C MET A 135 -2.85 -22.47 -1.18
N ASP A 136 -3.76 -23.42 -1.03
CA ASP A 136 -3.81 -24.31 0.12
C ASP A 136 -3.51 -25.71 -0.38
N THR A 137 -2.24 -26.09 -0.35
CA THR A 137 -1.83 -27.41 -0.78
C THR A 137 -0.61 -27.90 -0.01
N ASP A 138 -0.75 -29.08 0.52
CA ASP A 138 0.37 -29.86 1.06
C ASP A 138 1.01 -30.74 -0.04
N SER A 139 0.50 -30.66 -1.28
CA SER A 139 0.90 -31.49 -2.41
C SER A 139 1.68 -30.71 -3.45
N GLN A 140 2.94 -31.08 -3.65
CA GLN A 140 3.77 -30.56 -4.73
C GLN A 140 3.11 -30.78 -6.11
N GLN A 141 2.42 -31.88 -6.30
CA GLN A 141 1.72 -32.19 -7.56
C GLN A 141 0.61 -31.14 -7.84
N MET A 142 -0.16 -30.73 -6.84
CA MET A 142 -1.17 -29.68 -7.04
C MET A 142 -0.55 -28.32 -7.34
N PHE A 143 0.58 -28.00 -6.73
CA PHE A 143 1.33 -26.79 -7.09
C PHE A 143 1.78 -26.82 -8.55
N GLU A 144 2.31 -27.95 -9.01
CA GLU A 144 2.77 -28.11 -10.39
C GLU A 144 1.59 -28.07 -11.39
N GLU A 145 0.48 -28.76 -11.10
CA GLU A 145 -0.68 -28.85 -12.00
C GLU A 145 -1.50 -27.56 -12.03
N ALA A 146 -1.94 -27.05 -10.89
CA ALA A 146 -2.83 -25.90 -10.82
C ALA A 146 -2.06 -24.56 -10.79
N GLY A 147 -1.01 -24.46 -9.96
CA GLY A 147 -0.24 -23.24 -9.78
C GLY A 147 0.52 -22.83 -11.03
N LEU A 148 1.28 -23.74 -11.63
CA LEU A 148 2.01 -23.45 -12.86
C LEU A 148 1.05 -23.17 -14.02
N MET A 149 -0.06 -23.91 -14.13
CA MET A 149 -1.07 -23.66 -15.16
C MET A 149 -1.66 -22.25 -15.03
N GLU A 150 -1.98 -21.77 -13.81
CA GLU A 150 -2.46 -20.41 -13.58
C GLU A 150 -1.46 -19.35 -14.05
N SER A 151 -0.16 -19.63 -13.99
CA SER A 151 0.88 -18.73 -14.49
C SER A 151 0.81 -18.47 -16.00
N PHE A 152 0.13 -19.33 -16.75
CA PHE A 152 -0.06 -19.21 -18.20
C PHE A 152 -1.45 -18.69 -18.58
N VAL A 153 -2.38 -18.56 -17.60
CA VAL A 153 -3.71 -18.02 -17.84
C VAL A 153 -3.62 -16.51 -18.01
N ASP A 154 -4.17 -16.00 -19.09
CA ASP A 154 -4.36 -14.56 -19.25
C ASP A 154 -5.65 -14.16 -18.52
N SER A 155 -5.49 -13.59 -17.33
CA SER A 155 -6.59 -13.15 -16.48
C SER A 155 -6.36 -11.71 -16.01
N THR A 156 -7.45 -11.00 -15.79
CA THR A 156 -7.46 -9.67 -15.19
C THR A 156 -7.45 -9.71 -13.66
N ASP A 157 -7.68 -10.90 -13.06
CA ASP A 157 -7.66 -11.04 -11.61
C ASP A 157 -6.23 -10.87 -11.08
N ILE A 158 -6.04 -9.89 -10.21
CA ILE A 158 -4.75 -9.62 -9.56
C ILE A 158 -4.49 -10.63 -8.45
N VAL A 159 -5.55 -11.07 -7.77
CA VAL A 159 -5.49 -12.02 -6.67
C VAL A 159 -6.43 -13.17 -6.96
N VAL A 160 -5.92 -14.38 -6.93
CA VAL A 160 -6.70 -15.61 -7.03
C VAL A 160 -6.30 -16.56 -5.92
N ALA A 161 -7.20 -17.44 -5.52
CA ALA A 161 -6.92 -18.49 -4.56
C ALA A 161 -7.30 -19.86 -5.12
N TYR A 162 -6.50 -20.87 -4.79
CA TYR A 162 -6.79 -22.26 -5.06
C TYR A 162 -7.03 -23.00 -3.74
N ARG A 163 -8.20 -23.63 -3.64
CA ARG A 163 -8.54 -24.53 -2.54
C ARG A 163 -8.95 -25.87 -3.16
N GLY A 164 -8.11 -26.86 -2.98
CA GLY A 164 -8.20 -28.07 -3.77
C GLY A 164 -8.09 -27.75 -5.28
N ARG A 165 -9.03 -28.25 -6.08
CA ARG A 165 -9.07 -27.99 -7.54
C ARG A 165 -9.89 -26.78 -7.94
N HIS A 166 -10.44 -26.04 -6.98
CA HIS A 166 -11.29 -24.88 -7.24
C HIS A 166 -10.48 -23.60 -7.25
N ARG A 167 -10.66 -22.82 -8.31
CA ARG A 167 -10.14 -21.47 -8.46
C ARG A 167 -11.17 -20.46 -7.93
N TRP A 168 -10.72 -19.61 -7.01
CA TRP A 168 -11.52 -18.57 -6.38
C TRP A 168 -11.00 -17.19 -6.77
N ALA A 169 -11.89 -16.26 -7.00
CA ALA A 169 -11.57 -14.86 -7.17
C ALA A 169 -12.25 -14.05 -6.06
N GLN A 170 -11.55 -13.03 -5.57
CA GLN A 170 -12.08 -12.16 -4.53
C GLN A 170 -13.21 -11.29 -5.09
N THR A 171 -14.30 -11.20 -4.34
CA THR A 171 -15.43 -10.31 -4.63
C THR A 171 -15.85 -9.56 -3.39
N ILE A 172 -16.66 -8.52 -3.57
CA ILE A 172 -17.24 -7.70 -2.51
C ILE A 172 -18.74 -7.84 -2.56
N ILE A 173 -19.33 -8.12 -1.41
CA ILE A 173 -20.78 -8.23 -1.26
C ILE A 173 -21.25 -7.04 -0.44
N GLN A 174 -22.22 -6.31 -0.96
CA GLN A 174 -22.85 -5.24 -0.21
C GLN A 174 -23.62 -5.83 0.97
N SER A 175 -23.27 -5.38 2.18
CA SER A 175 -24.02 -5.71 3.39
C SER A 175 -24.97 -4.58 3.71
N PRO A 176 -26.29 -4.84 3.85
CA PRO A 176 -27.25 -3.80 4.24
C PRO A 176 -26.84 -3.19 5.58
N PHE A 177 -26.87 -1.87 5.64
CA PHE A 177 -26.72 -1.15 6.89
C PHE A 177 -28.11 -1.05 7.52
N GLU A 178 -28.48 -2.05 8.33
CA GLU A 178 -29.73 -2.03 9.09
C GLU A 178 -29.47 -1.34 10.42
N GLU A 179 -30.32 -0.36 10.76
CA GLU A 179 -30.28 0.36 12.03
C GLU A 179 -30.85 -0.49 13.19
N GLU A 180 -31.39 -1.67 12.90
CA GLU A 180 -31.98 -2.51 13.93
C GLU A 180 -30.93 -3.06 14.87
N ASP A 181 -31.17 -2.84 16.16
CA ASP A 181 -30.39 -3.31 17.29
C ASP A 181 -30.21 -4.83 17.25
N VAL A 182 -29.13 -5.28 16.63
CA VAL A 182 -28.68 -6.65 16.82
C VAL A 182 -28.08 -6.71 18.20
N GLU A 183 -28.77 -7.38 19.12
CA GLU A 183 -28.39 -7.57 20.54
C GLU A 183 -27.11 -8.38 20.75
N ILE A 184 -26.05 -8.13 20.02
CA ILE A 184 -24.71 -8.61 20.43
C ILE A 184 -23.99 -7.41 21.02
N ASP A 185 -24.26 -7.12 22.28
CA ASP A 185 -23.55 -6.05 22.96
C ASP A 185 -22.19 -6.55 23.46
N ARG A 186 -21.15 -6.26 22.67
CA ARG A 186 -19.75 -6.50 23.08
C ARG A 186 -19.19 -5.40 23.97
N LEU A 187 -19.96 -4.34 24.21
CA LEU A 187 -19.60 -3.27 25.11
C LEU A 187 -20.19 -3.53 26.49
N ARG A 188 -19.34 -3.60 27.49
CA ARG A 188 -19.74 -3.87 28.90
C ARG A 188 -19.86 -2.57 29.67
N GLU A 189 -20.86 -2.45 30.52
CA GLU A 189 -20.84 -1.44 31.58
C GLU A 189 -19.56 -1.60 32.43
N SER A 190 -18.90 -0.48 32.72
CA SER A 190 -17.60 -0.46 33.41
C SER A 190 -16.48 -1.21 32.66
N GLY A 191 -16.65 -1.50 31.36
CA GLY A 191 -15.66 -2.18 30.52
C GLY A 191 -14.36 -1.41 30.41
N VAL A 192 -13.24 -2.13 30.27
CA VAL A 192 -11.89 -1.57 30.11
C VAL A 192 -11.44 -1.74 28.67
N TYR A 193 -11.26 -0.63 27.96
CA TYR A 193 -10.90 -0.65 26.52
C TYR A 193 -9.56 0.02 26.25
N LEU A 194 -8.66 -0.70 25.59
CA LEU A 194 -7.36 -0.22 25.17
C LEU A 194 -7.43 0.31 23.74
N ILE A 195 -7.03 1.57 23.55
CA ILE A 195 -7.08 2.26 22.25
C ILE A 195 -5.68 2.76 21.91
N THR A 196 -5.02 2.15 20.93
CA THR A 196 -3.77 2.68 20.38
C THR A 196 -4.07 3.75 19.34
N GLY A 197 -3.25 4.80 19.28
CA GLY A 197 -3.62 6.02 18.55
C GLY A 197 -4.78 6.78 19.21
N GLY A 198 -5.01 6.52 20.50
CA GLY A 198 -6.18 6.95 21.28
C GLY A 198 -6.27 8.43 21.59
N LEU A 199 -5.26 9.26 21.24
CA LEU A 199 -5.28 10.72 21.39
C LEU A 199 -5.35 11.45 20.05
N GLY A 200 -5.73 10.77 18.99
CA GLY A 200 -5.81 11.39 17.69
C GLY A 200 -6.67 10.63 16.70
N GLY A 201 -7.14 11.33 15.69
CA GLY A 201 -7.90 10.76 14.57
C GLY A 201 -9.06 9.87 15.02
N ILE A 202 -9.22 8.76 14.32
CA ILE A 202 -10.34 7.80 14.51
C ILE A 202 -10.36 7.25 15.95
N GLY A 203 -9.18 6.92 16.51
CA GLY A 203 -9.10 6.31 17.84
C GLY A 203 -9.67 7.21 18.94
N PHE A 204 -9.45 8.52 18.86
CA PHE A 204 -9.97 9.47 19.85
C PHE A 204 -11.48 9.71 19.68
N GLU A 205 -11.98 9.75 18.44
CA GLU A 205 -13.42 9.86 18.19
C GLU A 205 -14.18 8.64 18.74
N ILE A 206 -13.63 7.44 18.52
CA ILE A 206 -14.20 6.22 19.12
C ILE A 206 -14.14 6.28 20.66
N ALA A 207 -13.04 6.80 21.26
CA ALA A 207 -12.94 6.96 22.70
C ALA A 207 -14.04 7.88 23.27
N LYS A 208 -14.33 9.00 22.61
CA LYS A 208 -15.43 9.91 22.97
C LYS A 208 -16.81 9.24 22.86
N ASP A 209 -17.02 8.47 21.79
CA ASP A 209 -18.27 7.74 21.60
C ASP A 209 -18.49 6.70 22.68
N LEU A 210 -17.45 5.95 23.05
CA LEU A 210 -17.51 4.99 24.14
C LEU A 210 -17.79 5.66 25.49
N ALA A 211 -17.15 6.80 25.78
CA ALA A 211 -17.38 7.58 26.99
C ALA A 211 -18.83 8.06 27.11
N ASN A 212 -19.45 8.41 26.00
CA ASN A 212 -20.84 8.87 25.96
C ASN A 212 -21.86 7.74 26.09
N ARG A 213 -21.53 6.51 25.68
CA ARG A 213 -22.48 5.40 25.57
C ARG A 213 -22.33 4.32 26.62
N VAL A 214 -21.13 4.06 27.08
CA VAL A 214 -20.85 2.97 28.01
C VAL A 214 -20.76 3.54 29.42
N PRO A 215 -21.72 3.24 30.29
CA PRO A 215 -21.69 3.73 31.67
C PRO A 215 -20.40 3.30 32.39
N ASN A 216 -19.76 4.25 33.07
CA ASN A 216 -18.54 4.03 33.87
C ASN A 216 -17.39 3.37 33.07
N VAL A 217 -17.29 3.63 31.76
CA VAL A 217 -16.25 3.07 30.91
C VAL A 217 -14.85 3.48 31.39
N LYS A 218 -13.89 2.58 31.20
CA LYS A 218 -12.47 2.81 31.53
C LYS A 218 -11.65 2.73 30.24
N LEU A 219 -10.98 3.82 29.88
CA LEU A 219 -10.27 3.96 28.61
C LEU A 219 -8.76 4.05 28.84
N ILE A 220 -8.00 3.20 28.16
CA ILE A 220 -6.55 3.21 28.14
C ILE A 220 -6.14 3.81 26.78
N LEU A 221 -5.75 5.10 26.79
CA LEU A 221 -5.42 5.84 25.58
C LEU A 221 -3.90 5.83 25.38
N ILE A 222 -3.43 5.12 24.37
CA ILE A 222 -1.99 4.96 24.08
C ILE A 222 -1.60 5.76 22.83
N GLY A 223 -0.54 6.55 22.99
CA GLY A 223 0.10 7.30 21.91
C GLY A 223 1.61 7.35 22.08
N ARG A 224 2.36 7.65 21.02
CA ARG A 224 3.84 7.75 21.11
C ARG A 224 4.32 9.03 21.79
N SER A 225 3.60 10.13 21.56
CA SER A 225 3.97 11.42 22.13
C SER A 225 3.51 11.53 23.57
N GLU A 226 4.35 12.14 24.41
CA GLU A 226 3.93 12.51 25.75
C GLU A 226 2.77 13.50 25.67
N PHE A 227 1.83 13.37 26.59
CA PHE A 227 0.70 14.28 26.75
C PHE A 227 0.91 15.10 28.02
N PRO A 228 0.55 16.40 28.04
CA PRO A 228 0.73 17.26 29.21
C PRO A 228 0.11 16.66 30.47
N PRO A 229 0.84 16.69 31.60
CA PRO A 229 0.30 16.21 32.88
C PRO A 229 -0.86 17.09 33.34
N ARG A 230 -1.79 16.51 34.12
CA ARG A 230 -3.05 17.12 34.55
C ARG A 230 -2.89 18.54 35.13
N ASN A 231 -1.84 18.76 35.93
CA ASN A 231 -1.57 20.03 36.59
C ASN A 231 -1.16 21.18 35.63
N GLN A 232 -0.91 20.89 34.35
CA GLN A 232 -0.59 21.88 33.34
C GLN A 232 -1.78 22.19 32.40
N TRP A 233 -2.90 21.48 32.52
CA TRP A 233 -4.01 21.56 31.57
C TRP A 233 -4.64 22.95 31.53
N GLU A 234 -4.80 23.64 32.68
CA GLU A 234 -5.32 25.01 32.73
C GLU A 234 -4.49 25.96 31.88
N GLN A 235 -3.14 25.83 31.95
CA GLN A 235 -2.23 26.64 31.15
C GLN A 235 -2.40 26.39 29.63
N TYR A 236 -2.61 25.14 29.21
CA TYR A 236 -2.85 24.82 27.79
C TYR A 236 -4.20 25.34 27.33
N LEU A 237 -5.23 25.31 28.15
CA LEU A 237 -6.55 25.86 27.83
C LEU A 237 -6.49 27.39 27.68
N GLU A 238 -5.66 28.08 28.46
CA GLU A 238 -5.46 29.53 28.37
C GLU A 238 -4.62 29.93 27.16
N ASN A 239 -3.56 29.20 26.85
CA ASN A 239 -2.57 29.54 25.79
C ASN A 239 -3.00 29.19 24.37
N LYS A 240 -4.18 28.56 24.16
CA LYS A 240 -4.78 28.24 22.87
C LYS A 240 -3.86 27.47 21.90
N ASP A 241 -3.08 26.48 22.38
CA ASP A 241 -2.61 25.42 21.50
C ASP A 241 -3.86 24.67 21.03
N GLU A 242 -4.36 25.01 19.84
CA GLU A 242 -5.69 24.58 19.37
C GLU A 242 -5.87 23.06 19.44
N ARG A 243 -4.84 22.30 19.15
CA ARG A 243 -4.93 20.82 19.16
C ARG A 243 -4.95 20.25 20.56
N VAL A 244 -3.99 20.62 21.40
CA VAL A 244 -3.88 20.10 22.78
C VAL A 244 -5.05 20.57 23.62
N SER A 245 -5.43 21.85 23.51
CA SER A 245 -6.59 22.44 24.21
C SER A 245 -7.89 21.71 23.87
N ARG A 246 -8.12 21.38 22.59
CA ARG A 246 -9.30 20.63 22.16
C ARG A 246 -9.34 19.23 22.80
N VAL A 247 -8.23 18.50 22.75
CA VAL A 247 -8.13 17.16 23.36
C VAL A 247 -8.38 17.24 24.87
N ILE A 248 -7.81 18.22 25.57
CA ILE A 248 -8.04 18.43 27.01
C ILE A 248 -9.51 18.71 27.29
N SER A 249 -10.16 19.59 26.51
CA SER A 249 -11.59 19.91 26.66
C SER A 249 -12.47 18.65 26.49
N ASP A 250 -12.17 17.85 25.47
CA ASP A 250 -12.90 16.60 25.21
C ASP A 250 -12.70 15.59 26.34
N LEU A 251 -11.48 15.46 26.88
CA LEU A 251 -11.17 14.59 28.02
C LEU A 251 -11.94 15.01 29.28
N LEU A 252 -12.03 16.33 29.53
CA LEU A 252 -12.83 16.86 30.64
C LEU A 252 -14.33 16.57 30.46
N THR A 253 -14.80 16.63 29.24
CA THR A 253 -16.18 16.29 28.90
C THR A 253 -16.44 14.80 29.17
N MET A 254 -15.54 13.90 28.76
CA MET A 254 -15.65 12.47 29.02
C MET A 254 -15.68 12.15 30.53
N GLU A 255 -14.84 12.84 31.34
CA GLU A 255 -14.91 12.74 32.80
C GLU A 255 -16.26 13.18 33.38
N SER A 256 -16.82 14.27 32.87
CA SER A 256 -18.14 14.76 33.30
C SER A 256 -19.26 13.78 32.98
N GLN A 257 -19.07 12.92 31.99
CA GLN A 257 -19.98 11.84 31.59
C GLN A 257 -19.79 10.56 32.40
N GLY A 258 -18.81 10.52 33.33
CA GLY A 258 -18.54 9.37 34.19
C GLY A 258 -17.48 8.39 33.63
N ALA A 259 -16.83 8.71 32.54
CA ALA A 259 -15.73 7.91 32.00
C ALA A 259 -14.45 8.12 32.81
N GLU A 260 -13.74 7.02 33.09
CA GLU A 260 -12.37 7.07 33.59
C GLU A 260 -11.40 6.84 32.45
N TYR A 261 -10.26 7.51 32.43
CA TYR A 261 -9.23 7.23 31.44
C TYR A 261 -7.81 7.29 32.02
N MET A 262 -6.90 6.63 31.32
CA MET A 262 -5.46 6.70 31.55
C MET A 262 -4.76 6.98 30.22
N ILE A 263 -3.96 8.04 30.18
CA ILE A 263 -3.13 8.39 29.03
C ILE A 263 -1.74 7.84 29.26
N LEU A 264 -1.23 7.07 28.29
CA LEU A 264 0.07 6.42 28.36
C LEU A 264 0.87 6.70 27.09
N SER A 265 2.16 7.05 27.27
CA SER A 265 3.10 7.18 26.18
C SER A 265 3.81 5.84 25.98
N ALA A 266 3.62 5.22 24.82
CA ALA A 266 4.28 3.98 24.41
C ALA A 266 4.31 3.86 22.89
N ASP A 267 5.40 3.29 22.36
CA ASP A 267 5.41 2.85 20.95
C ASP A 267 4.77 1.46 20.87
N VAL A 268 3.67 1.35 20.14
CA VAL A 268 2.93 0.10 20.01
C VAL A 268 3.76 -1.04 19.40
N SER A 269 4.80 -0.70 18.62
CA SER A 269 5.72 -1.68 18.03
C SER A 269 6.88 -2.09 18.95
N ASN A 270 6.98 -1.48 20.14
CA ASN A 270 7.97 -1.80 21.16
C ASN A 270 7.31 -2.64 22.27
N GLN A 271 7.74 -3.90 22.40
CA GLN A 271 7.15 -4.84 23.34
C GLN A 271 7.34 -4.42 24.81
N ASP A 272 8.49 -3.85 25.16
CA ASP A 272 8.79 -3.44 26.53
C ASP A 272 7.98 -2.19 26.94
N ASP A 273 7.86 -1.20 26.04
CA ASP A 273 7.01 -0.03 26.26
C ASP A 273 5.56 -0.43 26.49
N MET A 274 5.04 -1.30 25.61
CA MET A 274 3.66 -1.76 25.69
C MET A 274 3.39 -2.62 26.93
N LYS A 275 4.34 -3.49 27.29
CA LYS A 275 4.24 -4.29 28.50
C LYS A 275 4.10 -3.42 29.75
N GLN A 276 4.97 -2.41 29.89
CA GLN A 276 4.90 -1.47 31.02
C GLN A 276 3.56 -0.69 31.02
N ALA A 277 3.12 -0.23 29.85
CA ALA A 277 1.85 0.48 29.72
C ALA A 277 0.64 -0.38 30.11
N ILE A 278 0.59 -1.63 29.64
CA ILE A 278 -0.47 -2.58 29.93
C ILE A 278 -0.46 -2.97 31.42
N GLU A 279 0.70 -3.26 32.01
CA GLU A 279 0.82 -3.59 33.44
C GLU A 279 0.34 -2.42 34.34
N LYS A 280 0.71 -1.18 33.96
CA LYS A 280 0.24 0.02 34.68
C LYS A 280 -1.28 0.20 34.53
N ALA A 281 -1.83 -0.04 33.37
CA ALA A 281 -3.28 0.03 33.16
C ALA A 281 -4.03 -1.04 33.94
N LYS A 282 -3.54 -2.29 33.91
CA LYS A 282 -4.14 -3.41 34.67
C LYS A 282 -4.08 -3.21 36.17
N SER A 283 -3.02 -2.60 36.70
CA SER A 283 -2.93 -2.30 38.13
C SER A 283 -3.99 -1.30 38.60
N ARG A 284 -4.49 -0.43 37.70
CA ARG A 284 -5.53 0.55 38.02
C ARG A 284 -6.95 0.07 37.69
N PHE A 285 -7.14 -0.54 36.53
CA PHE A 285 -8.46 -0.82 35.95
C PHE A 285 -8.84 -2.30 35.97
N GLY A 286 -7.88 -3.19 36.23
CA GLY A 286 -8.09 -4.64 36.15
C GLY A 286 -7.92 -5.17 34.72
N SER A 287 -8.65 -6.22 34.39
CA SER A 287 -8.56 -6.90 33.09
C SER A 287 -9.06 -6.03 31.95
N ILE A 288 -8.42 -6.17 30.77
CA ILE A 288 -8.79 -5.48 29.55
C ILE A 288 -9.87 -6.30 28.82
N ASN A 289 -10.96 -5.65 28.39
CA ASN A 289 -12.10 -6.31 27.77
C ASN A 289 -12.16 -6.11 26.25
N GLY A 290 -11.52 -5.09 25.71
CA GLY A 290 -11.50 -4.87 24.27
C GLY A 290 -10.32 -4.04 23.80
N VAL A 291 -9.97 -4.21 22.54
CA VAL A 291 -8.84 -3.54 21.91
C VAL A 291 -9.29 -2.84 20.64
N ILE A 292 -8.89 -1.59 20.47
CA ILE A 292 -9.06 -0.81 19.25
C ILE A 292 -7.67 -0.36 18.81
N HIS A 293 -7.16 -1.00 17.75
CA HIS A 293 -5.85 -0.69 17.21
C HIS A 293 -5.98 0.30 16.05
N ALA A 294 -5.87 1.60 16.39
CA ALA A 294 -5.94 2.71 15.42
C ALA A 294 -4.58 3.39 15.19
N ALA A 295 -3.50 2.89 15.80
CA ALA A 295 -2.16 3.41 15.56
C ALA A 295 -1.70 3.13 14.12
N GLY A 296 -1.13 4.14 13.47
CA GLY A 296 -0.60 4.03 12.13
C GLY A 296 0.25 5.25 11.75
N VAL A 297 0.94 5.15 10.64
CA VAL A 297 1.76 6.22 10.05
C VAL A 297 1.38 6.37 8.58
N ALA A 298 1.17 7.61 8.15
CA ALA A 298 0.94 7.92 6.74
C ALA A 298 2.19 7.64 5.90
N ASP A 299 1.99 7.14 4.70
CA ASP A 299 3.07 6.80 3.76
C ASP A 299 3.29 7.93 2.74
N TYR A 300 4.35 8.69 2.93
CA TYR A 300 4.79 9.76 2.04
C TYR A 300 6.14 9.45 1.38
N LEU A 301 6.59 8.18 1.40
CA LEU A 301 7.89 7.79 0.85
C LEU A 301 7.94 7.84 -0.69
N GLY A 302 6.77 7.90 -1.33
CA GLY A 302 6.67 7.93 -2.79
C GLY A 302 6.80 6.54 -3.42
N ILE A 303 7.18 6.51 -4.68
CA ILE A 303 7.20 5.30 -5.52
C ILE A 303 8.17 4.23 -5.02
N MET A 304 7.94 3.00 -5.47
CA MET A 304 8.74 1.82 -5.09
C MET A 304 10.22 1.97 -5.43
N MET A 305 10.55 2.66 -6.54
CA MET A 305 11.94 2.86 -6.95
C MET A 305 12.80 3.55 -5.90
N ASN A 306 12.22 4.45 -5.11
CA ASN A 306 12.93 5.28 -4.13
C ASN A 306 12.81 4.75 -2.69
N ARG A 307 12.15 3.58 -2.50
CA ARG A 307 11.92 3.04 -1.16
C ARG A 307 13.12 2.29 -0.62
N GLU A 308 13.53 2.67 0.59
CA GLU A 308 14.54 1.96 1.36
C GLU A 308 13.89 1.18 2.50
N LYS A 309 14.47 0.00 2.84
CA LYS A 309 13.91 -0.93 3.83
C LYS A 309 13.68 -0.26 5.19
N GLU A 310 14.64 0.53 5.68
CA GLU A 310 14.55 1.18 7.00
C GLU A 310 13.41 2.20 7.07
N SER A 311 13.27 3.03 6.04
CA SER A 311 12.20 4.03 5.98
C SER A 311 10.84 3.36 5.84
N ASN A 312 10.75 2.32 5.04
CA ASN A 312 9.51 1.57 4.83
C ASN A 312 9.09 0.81 6.10
N ASN A 313 10.05 0.24 6.85
CA ASN A 313 9.76 -0.42 8.13
C ASN A 313 9.08 0.52 9.14
N LYS A 314 9.36 1.82 9.13
CA LYS A 314 8.68 2.81 9.99
C LYS A 314 7.18 2.95 9.67
N ILE A 315 6.81 2.73 8.40
CA ILE A 315 5.40 2.72 7.98
C ILE A 315 4.71 1.44 8.41
N LEU A 316 5.41 0.30 8.28
CA LEU A 316 4.87 -1.04 8.55
C LEU A 316 4.75 -1.33 10.05
N ALA A 317 5.72 -0.89 10.86
CA ALA A 317 5.89 -1.30 12.25
C ALA A 317 4.65 -1.11 13.13
N PRO A 318 3.95 0.04 13.13
CA PRO A 318 2.80 0.23 14.02
C PRO A 318 1.70 -0.80 13.79
N LYS A 319 1.43 -1.15 12.53
CA LYS A 319 0.34 -2.06 12.17
C LYS A 319 0.76 -3.53 12.21
N ILE A 320 1.98 -3.87 11.78
CA ILE A 320 2.44 -5.26 11.77
C ILE A 320 3.00 -5.65 13.14
N LYS A 321 4.12 -5.05 13.56
CA LYS A 321 4.73 -5.37 14.86
C LYS A 321 3.81 -4.98 16.02
N GLY A 322 3.12 -3.83 15.94
CA GLY A 322 2.19 -3.38 16.95
C GLY A 322 1.03 -4.35 17.17
N THR A 323 0.46 -4.91 16.11
CA THR A 323 -0.59 -5.93 16.22
C THR A 323 -0.08 -7.19 16.94
N LEU A 324 1.12 -7.69 16.60
CA LEU A 324 1.71 -8.85 17.24
C LEU A 324 2.04 -8.61 18.72
N VAL A 325 2.55 -7.41 19.03
CA VAL A 325 2.83 -7.04 20.44
C VAL A 325 1.54 -7.01 21.26
N LEU A 326 0.48 -6.42 20.72
CA LEU A 326 -0.83 -6.41 21.37
C LEU A 326 -1.39 -7.83 21.54
N ASP A 327 -1.31 -8.65 20.50
CA ASP A 327 -1.77 -10.02 20.52
C ASP A 327 -1.06 -10.86 21.59
N ALA A 328 0.27 -10.79 21.60
CA ALA A 328 1.10 -11.53 22.57
C ALA A 328 0.87 -11.09 24.03
N LEU A 329 0.78 -9.77 24.27
CA LEU A 329 0.64 -9.23 25.63
C LEU A 329 -0.77 -9.37 26.21
N LEU A 330 -1.78 -9.51 25.35
CA LEU A 330 -3.19 -9.60 25.76
C LEU A 330 -3.77 -11.00 25.58
N LYS A 331 -2.93 -12.00 25.30
CA LYS A 331 -3.36 -13.39 25.05
C LYS A 331 -4.21 -13.99 26.18
N ASP A 332 -3.87 -13.66 27.44
CA ASP A 332 -4.54 -14.19 28.63
C ASP A 332 -5.63 -13.25 29.16
N GLU A 333 -5.94 -12.16 28.45
CA GLU A 333 -7.00 -11.23 28.86
C GLU A 333 -8.37 -11.68 28.31
N PRO A 334 -9.46 -11.39 29.05
CA PRO A 334 -10.82 -11.74 28.64
C PRO A 334 -11.34 -10.75 27.57
N ILE A 335 -10.73 -10.78 26.40
CA ILE A 335 -11.01 -9.86 25.30
C ILE A 335 -12.32 -10.26 24.59
N ASP A 336 -13.30 -9.36 24.58
CA ASP A 336 -14.57 -9.53 23.87
C ASP A 336 -14.45 -9.19 22.39
N PHE A 337 -13.56 -8.24 22.05
CA PHE A 337 -13.34 -7.81 20.68
C PHE A 337 -11.93 -7.25 20.46
N PHE A 338 -11.43 -7.41 19.24
CA PHE A 338 -10.22 -6.81 18.75
C PHE A 338 -10.51 -6.11 17.41
N VAL A 339 -10.57 -4.77 17.43
CA VAL A 339 -10.81 -3.95 16.23
C VAL A 339 -9.50 -3.47 15.65
N LEU A 340 -9.31 -3.68 14.37
CA LEU A 340 -8.16 -3.25 13.58
C LEU A 340 -8.58 -2.17 12.59
N CYS A 341 -8.06 -0.96 12.74
CA CYS A 341 -8.31 0.12 11.80
C CYS A 341 -7.43 -0.06 10.55
N SER A 342 -8.01 -0.66 9.52
CA SER A 342 -7.43 -0.86 8.20
C SER A 342 -7.82 0.28 7.24
N SER A 343 -7.71 0.08 5.92
CA SER A 343 -7.98 1.11 4.92
C SER A 343 -8.73 0.56 3.71
N ILE A 344 -9.71 1.31 3.21
CA ILE A 344 -10.36 1.07 1.92
C ILE A 344 -9.34 0.99 0.77
N GLY A 345 -8.15 1.56 0.95
CA GLY A 345 -7.05 1.48 -0.01
C GLY A 345 -6.60 0.07 -0.37
N ASN A 346 -6.89 -0.94 0.46
CA ASN A 346 -6.63 -2.35 0.13
C ASN A 346 -7.51 -2.84 -1.01
N VAL A 347 -8.70 -2.27 -1.14
CA VAL A 347 -9.70 -2.64 -2.15
C VAL A 347 -9.70 -1.62 -3.28
N ALA A 348 -9.85 -0.34 -2.97
CA ALA A 348 -9.81 0.77 -3.93
C ALA A 348 -8.38 1.33 -4.08
N TYR A 349 -7.43 0.47 -4.41
CA TYR A 349 -5.99 0.79 -4.44
C TYR A 349 -5.58 1.73 -5.58
N HIS A 350 -6.42 1.97 -6.58
CA HIS A 350 -6.13 2.85 -7.72
C HIS A 350 -5.72 4.28 -7.31
N MET A 351 -6.14 4.72 -6.12
CA MET A 351 -5.77 6.02 -5.55
C MET A 351 -4.55 5.96 -4.62
N LYS A 352 -3.87 4.81 -4.52
CA LYS A 352 -2.77 4.55 -3.56
C LYS A 352 -1.40 4.48 -4.23
N PHE A 353 -1.26 5.14 -5.36
CA PHE A 353 0.04 5.31 -6.02
C PHE A 353 1.10 5.82 -5.02
N GLY A 354 2.28 5.19 -5.01
CA GLY A 354 3.33 5.54 -4.08
C GLY A 354 3.13 5.11 -2.62
N GLN A 355 2.14 4.26 -2.31
CA GLN A 355 1.81 3.86 -0.93
C GLN A 355 1.89 2.35 -0.70
N SER A 356 2.82 1.66 -1.35
CA SER A 356 2.94 0.19 -1.24
C SER A 356 3.16 -0.30 0.19
N GLY A 357 3.92 0.43 1.03
CA GLY A 357 4.14 0.10 2.43
C GLY A 357 2.88 0.24 3.28
N TYR A 358 2.14 1.34 3.10
CA TYR A 358 0.88 1.54 3.81
C TYR A 358 -0.16 0.47 3.46
N ASN A 359 -0.28 0.14 2.17
CA ASN A 359 -1.17 -0.93 1.74
C ASN A 359 -0.73 -2.29 2.31
N ALA A 360 0.56 -2.62 2.27
CA ALA A 360 1.09 -3.86 2.84
C ALA A 360 0.74 -4.00 4.35
N ALA A 361 0.88 -2.91 5.11
CA ALA A 361 0.53 -2.89 6.52
C ALA A 361 -0.97 -3.13 6.77
N ASN A 362 -1.84 -2.57 5.93
CA ASN A 362 -3.29 -2.75 6.06
C ASN A 362 -3.75 -4.13 5.55
N GLU A 363 -3.16 -4.67 4.48
CA GLU A 363 -3.43 -6.04 4.01
C GLU A 363 -3.08 -7.08 5.10
N PHE A 364 -2.00 -6.84 5.84
CA PHE A 364 -1.69 -7.68 7.00
C PHE A 364 -2.80 -7.63 8.05
N LEU A 365 -3.34 -6.45 8.38
CA LEU A 365 -4.43 -6.33 9.35
C LEU A 365 -5.67 -7.10 8.91
N ASP A 366 -6.01 -7.00 7.62
CA ASP A 366 -7.17 -7.70 7.05
C ASP A 366 -7.01 -9.23 7.18
N ALA A 367 -5.86 -9.76 6.83
CA ALA A 367 -5.58 -11.20 6.96
C ALA A 367 -5.44 -11.65 8.43
N PHE A 368 -4.87 -10.80 9.29
CA PHE A 368 -4.71 -11.11 10.72
C PHE A 368 -6.06 -11.25 11.44
N ALA A 369 -7.08 -10.50 11.02
CA ALA A 369 -8.41 -10.62 11.63
C ALA A 369 -8.98 -12.04 11.46
N PHE A 370 -8.82 -12.66 10.31
CA PHE A 370 -9.20 -14.06 10.06
C PHE A 370 -8.33 -15.03 10.86
N TYR A 371 -7.00 -14.82 10.82
CA TYR A 371 -6.05 -15.66 11.56
C TYR A 371 -6.38 -15.70 13.05
N LYS A 372 -6.53 -14.54 13.71
CA LYS A 372 -6.78 -14.45 15.15
C LYS A 372 -8.09 -15.13 15.54
N ARG A 373 -9.14 -14.93 14.77
CA ARG A 373 -10.41 -15.59 15.01
C ARG A 373 -10.32 -17.12 14.86
N ALA A 374 -9.63 -17.59 13.81
CA ALA A 374 -9.44 -19.02 13.59
C ALA A 374 -8.55 -19.67 14.66
N HIS A 375 -7.57 -18.92 15.20
CA HIS A 375 -6.57 -19.44 16.13
C HIS A 375 -7.07 -19.48 17.58
N ASP A 376 -7.67 -18.43 18.08
CA ASP A 376 -8.07 -18.29 19.49
C ASP A 376 -9.56 -17.98 19.71
N GLY A 377 -10.33 -17.85 18.65
CA GLY A 377 -11.78 -17.64 18.71
C GLY A 377 -12.20 -16.22 19.12
N VAL A 378 -11.26 -15.32 19.37
CA VAL A 378 -11.57 -13.93 19.74
C VAL A 378 -12.21 -13.21 18.55
N PHE A 379 -13.35 -12.56 18.77
CA PHE A 379 -13.95 -11.73 17.75
C PHE A 379 -12.97 -10.63 17.33
N THR A 380 -12.50 -10.73 16.11
CA THR A 380 -11.55 -9.78 15.53
C THR A 380 -12.12 -9.27 14.21
N VAL A 381 -12.08 -7.96 14.02
CA VAL A 381 -12.56 -7.32 12.78
C VAL A 381 -11.57 -6.29 12.27
N ALA A 382 -11.20 -6.39 11.01
CA ALA A 382 -10.50 -5.36 10.27
C ALA A 382 -11.53 -4.45 9.59
N ILE A 383 -11.50 -3.16 9.91
CA ILE A 383 -12.38 -2.17 9.30
C ILE A 383 -11.56 -1.38 8.28
N ASN A 384 -11.88 -1.58 7.00
CA ASN A 384 -11.24 -0.85 5.90
C ASN A 384 -11.90 0.53 5.76
N TRP A 385 -11.42 1.49 6.55
CA TRP A 385 -11.95 2.84 6.60
C TRP A 385 -11.67 3.63 5.33
N PRO A 386 -12.64 4.44 4.84
CA PRO A 386 -12.36 5.52 3.91
C PRO A 386 -11.68 6.69 4.64
N ASP A 387 -11.44 7.78 3.94
CA ASP A 387 -11.02 9.02 4.56
C ASP A 387 -12.12 9.55 5.50
N TRP A 388 -11.72 10.07 6.67
CA TRP A 388 -12.62 10.79 7.56
C TRP A 388 -12.47 12.29 7.29
N GLN A 389 -13.59 13.00 7.10
CA GLN A 389 -13.59 14.38 6.62
C GLN A 389 -13.06 15.39 7.64
N GLU A 390 -13.18 15.07 8.94
CA GLU A 390 -12.87 16.02 10.03
C GLU A 390 -11.67 15.60 10.87
N VAL A 391 -11.22 14.36 10.78
CA VAL A 391 -10.15 13.82 11.63
C VAL A 391 -9.26 12.82 10.89
N GLY A 392 -8.09 12.57 11.45
CA GLY A 392 -7.22 11.50 10.99
C GLY A 392 -6.10 11.94 10.05
N MET A 393 -5.43 10.93 9.47
CA MET A 393 -4.28 11.13 8.58
C MET A 393 -4.68 11.71 7.22
N SER A 394 -5.92 11.50 6.81
CA SER A 394 -6.51 12.00 5.55
C SER A 394 -6.49 13.52 5.46
N LEU A 395 -6.73 14.24 6.56
CA LEU A 395 -6.71 15.72 6.56
C LEU A 395 -5.39 16.28 6.08
N LYS A 396 -4.26 15.77 6.61
CA LYS A 396 -2.94 16.22 6.18
C LYS A 396 -2.65 15.89 4.72
N SER A 397 -3.08 14.71 4.28
CA SER A 397 -2.97 14.31 2.88
C SER A 397 -3.81 15.22 1.99
N ALA A 398 -5.05 15.49 2.40
CA ALA A 398 -5.95 16.38 1.68
C ALA A 398 -5.45 17.83 1.62
N GLU A 399 -4.83 18.34 2.70
CA GLU A 399 -4.17 19.66 2.68
C GLU A 399 -3.04 19.74 1.65
N ILE A 400 -2.20 18.71 1.57
CA ILE A 400 -1.13 18.63 0.58
C ILE A 400 -1.73 18.63 -0.83
N TRP A 401 -2.77 17.83 -1.07
CA TRP A 401 -3.45 17.74 -2.35
C TRP A 401 -4.18 19.01 -2.72
N ALA A 402 -4.94 19.59 -1.78
CA ALA A 402 -5.66 20.85 -1.97
C ALA A 402 -4.71 21.97 -2.38
N LYS A 403 -3.57 22.10 -1.70
CA LYS A 403 -2.53 23.07 -2.05
C LYS A 403 -1.91 22.79 -3.41
N GLN A 404 -1.56 21.52 -3.67
CA GLN A 404 -0.89 21.12 -4.90
C GLN A 404 -1.75 21.33 -6.14
N PHE A 405 -3.06 21.11 -6.03
CA PHE A 405 -4.00 21.17 -7.16
C PHE A 405 -4.93 22.38 -7.13
N ASN A 406 -4.71 23.31 -6.18
CA ASN A 406 -5.59 24.47 -5.98
C ASN A 406 -7.09 24.07 -5.91
N MET A 407 -7.36 23.05 -5.12
CA MET A 407 -8.70 22.54 -4.82
C MET A 407 -9.07 22.89 -3.38
N ASP A 408 -10.36 22.92 -3.08
CA ASP A 408 -10.82 23.00 -1.70
C ASP A 408 -10.75 21.62 -1.01
N MET A 409 -10.65 21.63 0.31
CA MET A 409 -10.55 20.40 1.12
C MET A 409 -11.81 19.53 1.02
N GLU A 410 -12.98 20.15 0.88
CA GLU A 410 -14.25 19.46 0.77
C GLU A 410 -14.30 18.61 -0.50
N SER A 411 -13.84 19.16 -1.63
CA SER A 411 -13.73 18.42 -2.89
C SER A 411 -12.76 17.24 -2.80
N VAL A 412 -11.67 17.37 -2.05
CA VAL A 412 -10.68 16.29 -1.89
C VAL A 412 -11.21 15.17 -1.00
N LEU A 413 -11.99 15.52 0.04
CA LEU A 413 -12.52 14.58 1.03
C LEU A 413 -13.98 14.15 0.74
N HIS A 414 -14.52 14.53 -0.42
CA HIS A 414 -15.91 14.27 -0.81
C HIS A 414 -16.34 12.78 -0.65
N ASP A 415 -15.42 11.87 -0.94
CA ASP A 415 -15.65 10.41 -0.83
C ASP A 415 -15.36 9.87 0.59
N GLY A 416 -15.18 10.75 1.56
CA GLY A 416 -14.97 10.42 2.96
C GLY A 416 -16.25 10.34 3.76
N VAL A 417 -16.14 9.83 4.99
CA VAL A 417 -17.22 9.82 5.98
C VAL A 417 -17.06 10.95 6.99
N THR A 418 -18.17 11.50 7.46
CA THR A 418 -18.17 12.39 8.63
C THR A 418 -17.86 11.60 9.90
N VAL A 419 -17.50 12.30 11.00
CA VAL A 419 -17.30 11.64 12.30
C VAL A 419 -18.57 10.91 12.75
N GLU A 420 -19.73 11.52 12.58
CA GLU A 420 -21.01 10.93 12.97
C GLU A 420 -21.31 9.63 12.19
N GLU A 421 -21.15 9.64 10.86
CA GLU A 421 -21.32 8.46 10.01
C GLU A 421 -20.33 7.37 10.37
N GLY A 422 -19.06 7.71 10.56
CA GLY A 422 -18.00 6.75 10.92
C GLY A 422 -18.29 6.07 12.26
N LEU A 423 -18.73 6.82 13.27
CA LEU A 423 -19.11 6.27 14.58
C LEU A 423 -20.37 5.40 14.49
N LYS A 424 -21.37 5.79 13.68
CA LYS A 424 -22.56 4.99 13.44
C LYS A 424 -22.21 3.64 12.81
N VAL A 425 -21.33 3.65 11.82
CA VAL A 425 -20.82 2.43 11.17
C VAL A 425 -20.00 1.58 12.14
N PHE A 426 -19.12 2.18 12.94
CA PHE A 426 -18.35 1.46 13.96
C PHE A 426 -19.24 0.65 14.90
N ARG A 427 -20.31 1.28 15.42
CA ARG A 427 -21.27 0.63 16.32
C ARG A 427 -21.98 -0.55 15.67
N SER A 428 -22.39 -0.39 14.40
CA SER A 428 -23.00 -1.49 13.65
C SER A 428 -22.03 -2.64 13.43
N ILE A 429 -20.75 -2.36 13.12
CA ILE A 429 -19.75 -3.38 12.86
C ILE A 429 -19.39 -4.18 14.12
N ILE A 430 -19.22 -3.51 15.25
CA ILE A 430 -18.81 -4.20 16.49
C ILE A 430 -19.87 -5.18 16.99
N ASN A 431 -21.12 -4.99 16.59
CA ASN A 431 -22.26 -5.86 16.94
C ASN A 431 -22.54 -6.95 15.90
N ARG A 432 -21.70 -7.09 14.88
CA ARG A 432 -21.80 -8.12 13.83
C ARG A 432 -20.69 -9.16 13.98
N ASN A 433 -20.70 -10.15 13.08
CA ASN A 433 -19.75 -11.28 13.13
C ASN A 433 -18.82 -11.35 11.91
N GLN A 434 -18.65 -10.25 11.16
CA GLN A 434 -17.69 -10.18 10.06
C GLN A 434 -16.26 -9.96 10.56
N GLN A 435 -15.29 -10.59 9.89
CA GLN A 435 -13.86 -10.41 10.17
C GLN A 435 -13.26 -9.24 9.39
N GLN A 436 -13.87 -8.90 8.25
CA GLN A 436 -13.45 -7.77 7.43
C GLN A 436 -14.67 -7.03 6.93
N VAL A 437 -14.67 -5.70 7.07
CA VAL A 437 -15.71 -4.83 6.56
C VAL A 437 -15.09 -3.64 5.84
N VAL A 438 -15.49 -3.45 4.58
CA VAL A 438 -15.09 -2.29 3.78
C VAL A 438 -16.18 -1.22 3.90
N VAL A 439 -15.80 -0.05 4.40
CA VAL A 439 -16.71 1.09 4.55
C VAL A 439 -16.58 2.00 3.34
N SER A 440 -17.69 2.31 2.68
CA SER A 440 -17.70 3.24 1.56
C SER A 440 -18.97 4.10 1.60
N PRO A 441 -18.86 5.43 1.60
CA PRO A 441 -20.03 6.33 1.53
C PRO A 441 -20.64 6.39 0.12
N ILE A 442 -19.94 5.88 -0.89
CA ILE A 442 -20.39 5.80 -2.28
C ILE A 442 -20.42 4.35 -2.73
N ASP A 443 -21.13 4.07 -3.83
CA ASP A 443 -21.16 2.74 -4.43
C ASP A 443 -19.73 2.24 -4.71
N LEU A 444 -19.31 1.26 -3.93
CA LEU A 444 -17.95 0.71 -4.01
C LEU A 444 -17.71 -0.01 -5.34
N HIS A 445 -18.72 -0.67 -5.90
CA HIS A 445 -18.61 -1.35 -7.19
C HIS A 445 -18.36 -0.33 -8.32
N TRP A 446 -19.11 0.77 -8.29
CA TRP A 446 -18.86 1.87 -9.22
C TRP A 446 -17.44 2.45 -9.04
N LYS A 447 -17.00 2.64 -7.80
CA LYS A 447 -15.65 3.15 -7.48
C LYS A 447 -14.55 2.23 -8.00
N LEU A 448 -14.73 0.92 -7.91
CA LEU A 448 -13.76 -0.06 -8.40
C LEU A 448 -13.68 -0.08 -9.94
N LEU A 449 -14.81 0.04 -10.62
CA LEU A 449 -14.85 0.05 -12.09
C LEU A 449 -14.35 1.37 -12.69
N ASN A 450 -14.61 2.50 -12.03
CA ASN A 450 -14.36 3.83 -12.56
C ASN A 450 -13.26 4.60 -11.83
N GLY A 451 -12.71 4.06 -10.74
CA GLY A 451 -11.81 4.77 -9.85
C GLY A 451 -10.55 5.31 -10.54
N ALA A 452 -9.97 4.56 -11.47
CA ALA A 452 -8.81 5.02 -12.24
C ALA A 452 -9.15 6.24 -13.13
N ASN A 453 -10.30 6.22 -13.81
CA ASN A 453 -10.76 7.32 -14.65
C ASN A 453 -11.15 8.54 -13.79
N TYR A 454 -11.90 8.30 -12.72
CA TYR A 454 -12.27 9.35 -11.77
C TYR A 454 -11.05 10.04 -11.15
N TYR A 455 -10.05 9.28 -10.78
CA TYR A 455 -8.79 9.80 -10.29
C TYR A 455 -8.06 10.66 -11.32
N ASN A 456 -7.99 10.21 -12.56
CA ASN A 456 -7.41 10.98 -13.66
C ASN A 456 -8.19 12.28 -13.92
N GLU A 457 -9.53 12.25 -13.87
CA GLU A 457 -10.36 13.46 -14.00
C GLU A 457 -10.11 14.46 -12.87
N LEU A 458 -9.98 14.00 -11.61
CA LEU A 458 -9.60 14.85 -10.48
C LEU A 458 -8.24 15.52 -10.69
N LEU A 459 -7.26 14.75 -11.16
CA LEU A 459 -5.94 15.26 -11.49
C LEU A 459 -6.00 16.30 -12.62
N GLU A 460 -6.81 16.09 -13.65
CA GLU A 460 -6.99 17.05 -14.74
C GLU A 460 -7.69 18.33 -14.29
N LYS A 461 -8.73 18.25 -13.47
CA LYS A 461 -9.41 19.41 -12.88
C LYS A 461 -8.46 20.22 -12.01
N GLY A 462 -7.72 19.56 -11.14
CA GLY A 462 -6.73 20.21 -10.27
C GLY A 462 -5.64 20.95 -11.07
N SER A 463 -5.19 20.37 -12.17
CA SER A 463 -4.15 21.01 -13.00
C SER A 463 -4.61 22.26 -13.70
N LYS A 464 -5.87 22.32 -14.14
CA LYS A 464 -6.43 23.52 -14.79
C LYS A 464 -6.55 24.69 -13.81
N ASN A 465 -6.64 24.39 -12.51
CA ASN A 465 -6.79 25.38 -11.43
C ASN A 465 -5.44 25.79 -10.80
N ARG A 466 -4.31 25.20 -11.21
CA ARG A 466 -3.00 25.61 -10.66
C ARG A 466 -2.75 27.08 -10.91
N LEU A 467 -2.36 27.78 -9.84
CA LEU A 467 -1.80 29.11 -9.95
C LEU A 467 -0.58 29.04 -10.87
N LYS A 468 -0.51 29.95 -11.86
CA LYS A 468 0.66 30.05 -12.75
C LYS A 468 1.92 30.15 -11.89
N GLN A 469 2.73 29.09 -11.90
CA GLN A 469 4.02 29.13 -11.24
C GLN A 469 4.97 29.94 -12.14
N ASN A 470 5.57 30.96 -11.59
CA ASN A 470 6.61 31.72 -12.26
C ASN A 470 7.93 30.98 -12.11
N ARG A 471 8.75 30.95 -13.17
CA ARG A 471 10.11 30.43 -13.21
C ARG A 471 11.08 31.10 -12.21
N SER A 472 10.61 32.08 -11.42
CA SER A 472 11.43 32.91 -10.51
C SER A 472 12.27 32.13 -9.47
N ASP A 473 11.92 30.87 -9.19
CA ASP A 473 12.58 30.06 -8.15
C ASP A 473 13.58 29.04 -8.73
N VAL A 474 13.79 29.01 -10.05
CA VAL A 474 14.70 28.06 -10.71
C VAL A 474 16.07 28.71 -10.93
N SER A 475 17.12 28.05 -10.45
CA SER A 475 18.52 28.56 -10.50
C SER A 475 19.18 28.47 -11.91
N THR A 476 18.56 27.76 -12.85
CA THR A 476 19.11 27.55 -14.20
C THR A 476 18.82 28.72 -15.14
N THR A 477 19.80 29.04 -16.01
CA THR A 477 19.58 30.05 -17.07
C THR A 477 18.59 29.50 -18.10
N TYR A 478 17.57 30.29 -18.45
CA TYR A 478 16.60 29.92 -19.47
C TYR A 478 17.25 29.59 -20.81
N ARG A 479 16.91 28.45 -21.39
CA ARG A 479 17.24 28.07 -22.77
C ARG A 479 16.01 27.48 -23.43
N PRO A 480 15.61 27.99 -24.60
CA PRO A 480 14.46 27.48 -25.33
C PRO A 480 14.75 26.10 -25.96
N PRO A 481 13.72 25.35 -26.38
CA PRO A 481 13.85 24.12 -27.16
C PRO A 481 14.69 24.33 -28.44
N THR A 482 15.51 23.33 -28.77
CA THR A 482 16.45 23.37 -29.89
C THR A 482 16.16 22.35 -30.99
N ASN A 483 15.25 21.42 -30.74
CA ASN A 483 14.82 20.40 -31.71
C ASN A 483 13.32 20.07 -31.54
N GLU A 484 12.78 19.27 -32.45
CA GLU A 484 11.35 18.95 -32.53
C GLU A 484 10.85 18.19 -31.26
N ILE A 485 11.63 17.24 -30.74
CA ILE A 485 11.26 16.48 -29.55
C ILE A 485 11.27 17.39 -28.32
N GLU A 486 12.26 18.25 -28.17
CA GLU A 486 12.29 19.24 -27.08
C GLU A 486 11.11 20.21 -27.18
N GLN A 487 10.72 20.61 -28.39
CA GLN A 487 9.56 21.48 -28.60
C GLN A 487 8.25 20.77 -28.22
N GLN A 488 8.06 19.53 -28.63
CA GLN A 488 6.89 18.74 -28.28
C GLN A 488 6.78 18.52 -26.75
N LEU A 489 7.90 18.23 -26.10
CA LEU A 489 7.93 18.10 -24.63
C LEU A 489 7.63 19.45 -23.94
N TYR A 490 8.18 20.54 -24.45
CA TYR A 490 7.93 21.89 -23.95
C TYR A 490 6.44 22.26 -24.02
N GLU A 491 5.81 22.07 -25.19
CA GLU A 491 4.38 22.37 -25.38
C GLU A 491 3.50 21.48 -24.49
N LEU A 492 3.82 20.20 -24.39
CA LEU A 492 3.11 19.26 -23.53
C LEU A 492 3.17 19.68 -22.05
N LEU A 493 4.35 20.01 -21.54
CA LEU A 493 4.53 20.43 -20.16
C LEU A 493 3.92 21.78 -19.87
N LYS A 494 4.05 22.73 -20.83
CA LYS A 494 3.43 24.06 -20.74
C LYS A 494 1.91 23.98 -20.67
N ASP A 495 1.31 23.15 -21.52
CA ASP A 495 -0.14 22.95 -21.54
C ASP A 495 -0.64 22.23 -20.26
N MET A 496 0.10 21.23 -19.79
CA MET A 496 -0.27 20.47 -18.60
C MET A 496 -0.17 21.28 -17.31
N PHE A 497 0.82 22.17 -17.18
CA PHE A 497 1.15 22.83 -15.93
C PHE A 497 0.93 24.34 -15.92
N GLY A 498 0.57 24.94 -17.07
CA GLY A 498 0.32 26.38 -17.16
C GLY A 498 1.56 27.23 -16.91
N ILE A 499 2.77 26.67 -17.01
CA ILE A 499 4.04 27.38 -16.81
C ILE A 499 4.34 28.17 -18.07
N GLU A 500 4.51 29.48 -17.99
CA GLU A 500 4.68 30.33 -19.17
C GLU A 500 6.01 30.09 -19.90
N GLU A 501 7.10 29.83 -19.14
CA GLU A 501 8.42 29.56 -19.68
C GLU A 501 9.07 28.38 -18.94
N ILE A 502 9.48 27.35 -19.66
CA ILE A 502 10.23 26.20 -19.18
C ILE A 502 11.54 26.14 -19.94
N GLY A 503 12.69 26.25 -19.25
CA GLY A 503 14.00 26.03 -19.85
C GLY A 503 14.27 24.55 -20.08
N ILE A 504 14.95 24.18 -21.16
CA ILE A 504 15.25 22.77 -21.46
C ILE A 504 16.11 22.07 -20.39
N TYR A 505 16.81 22.83 -19.54
CA TYR A 505 17.64 22.33 -18.44
C TYR A 505 16.97 22.50 -17.07
N ASP A 506 15.76 23.06 -17.00
CA ASP A 506 15.05 23.23 -15.73
C ASP A 506 14.66 21.84 -15.20
N ASN A 507 14.93 21.62 -13.91
CA ASN A 507 14.53 20.39 -13.26
C ASN A 507 13.03 20.42 -12.97
N PHE A 508 12.31 19.37 -13.30
CA PHE A 508 10.86 19.28 -13.12
C PHE A 508 10.43 19.48 -11.65
N PHE A 509 11.22 19.00 -10.70
CA PHE A 509 10.93 19.18 -9.28
C PHE A 509 11.18 20.61 -8.82
N ASP A 510 12.22 21.30 -9.35
CA ASP A 510 12.47 22.72 -9.06
C ASP A 510 11.37 23.63 -9.65
N LEU A 511 10.72 23.18 -10.73
CA LEU A 511 9.51 23.80 -11.28
C LEU A 511 8.25 23.47 -10.46
N GLY A 512 8.39 22.79 -9.30
CA GLY A 512 7.28 22.45 -8.41
C GLY A 512 6.45 21.24 -8.88
N MET A 513 6.95 20.43 -9.80
CA MET A 513 6.29 19.19 -10.20
C MET A 513 6.50 18.12 -9.13
N SER A 514 5.46 17.39 -8.81
CA SER A 514 5.48 16.28 -7.85
C SER A 514 5.69 14.94 -8.54
N SER A 515 5.93 13.89 -7.75
CA SER A 515 5.96 12.50 -8.22
C SER A 515 4.70 12.11 -8.99
N LEU A 516 3.56 12.64 -8.58
CA LEU A 516 2.28 12.39 -9.24
C LEU A 516 2.19 13.10 -10.60
N ASP A 517 2.77 14.28 -10.71
CA ASP A 517 2.85 14.98 -12.00
C ASP A 517 3.68 14.22 -13.02
N LEU A 518 4.75 13.54 -12.56
CA LEU A 518 5.53 12.66 -13.45
C LEU A 518 4.69 11.48 -13.98
N VAL A 519 3.79 10.92 -13.17
CA VAL A 519 2.84 9.90 -13.67
C VAL A 519 1.96 10.45 -14.78
N ARG A 520 1.43 11.66 -14.61
CA ARG A 520 0.59 12.33 -15.60
C ARG A 520 1.36 12.65 -16.86
N ILE A 521 2.59 13.15 -16.71
CA ILE A 521 3.51 13.36 -17.83
C ILE A 521 3.68 12.03 -18.59
N ASN A 522 3.88 10.92 -17.87
CA ASN A 522 4.06 9.61 -18.50
C ASN A 522 2.86 9.19 -19.35
N VAL A 523 1.64 9.35 -18.83
CA VAL A 523 0.40 9.07 -19.57
C VAL A 523 0.32 9.92 -20.85
N LYS A 524 0.61 11.22 -20.74
CA LYS A 524 0.59 12.14 -21.89
C LYS A 524 1.70 11.89 -22.89
N LEU A 525 2.89 11.48 -22.42
CA LEU A 525 3.98 11.06 -23.29
C LEU A 525 3.61 9.81 -24.10
N LYS A 526 2.93 8.84 -23.47
CA LYS A 526 2.41 7.65 -24.16
C LYS A 526 1.45 8.03 -25.29
N GLU A 527 0.54 8.96 -25.05
CA GLU A 527 -0.40 9.46 -26.05
C GLU A 527 0.33 10.20 -27.19
N ALA A 528 1.26 11.11 -26.85
CA ALA A 528 1.96 11.97 -27.79
C ALA A 528 2.98 11.21 -28.65
N PHE A 529 3.79 10.36 -28.01
CA PHE A 529 4.88 9.64 -28.67
C PHE A 529 4.51 8.20 -29.05
N LYS A 530 3.30 7.72 -28.70
CA LYS A 530 2.79 6.35 -28.93
C LYS A 530 3.74 5.28 -28.38
N ARG A 531 4.29 5.55 -27.19
CA ARG A 531 5.27 4.70 -26.51
C ARG A 531 4.93 4.55 -25.03
N ASP A 532 5.10 3.34 -24.53
CA ASP A 532 5.09 3.07 -23.10
C ASP A 532 6.48 3.34 -22.52
N LEU A 533 6.59 4.33 -21.64
CA LEU A 533 7.82 4.64 -20.93
C LEU A 533 7.70 4.14 -19.49
N PRO A 534 8.71 3.41 -18.98
CA PRO A 534 8.78 3.16 -17.56
C PRO A 534 8.80 4.49 -16.80
N ILE A 535 8.00 4.63 -15.74
CA ILE A 535 7.91 5.90 -14.99
C ILE A 535 9.27 6.33 -14.44
N VAL A 536 10.14 5.37 -14.19
CA VAL A 536 11.51 5.59 -13.69
C VAL A 536 12.33 6.49 -14.62
N VAL A 537 12.08 6.42 -15.91
CA VAL A 537 12.73 7.28 -16.92
C VAL A 537 12.50 8.77 -16.61
N LEU A 538 11.31 9.13 -16.13
CA LEU A 538 11.00 10.52 -15.76
C LEU A 538 11.69 10.96 -14.48
N TYR A 539 12.03 10.03 -13.59
CA TYR A 539 12.83 10.31 -12.40
C TYR A 539 14.33 10.44 -12.69
N GLU A 540 14.82 9.72 -13.71
CA GLU A 540 16.22 9.81 -14.15
C GLU A 540 16.44 11.00 -15.09
N HIS A 541 15.43 11.32 -15.89
CA HIS A 541 15.47 12.39 -16.89
C HIS A 541 14.54 13.55 -16.51
N THR A 542 14.91 14.24 -15.43
CA THR A 542 14.11 15.29 -14.80
C THR A 542 14.14 16.65 -15.51
N SER A 543 14.55 16.71 -16.78
CA SER A 543 14.54 17.93 -17.59
C SER A 543 14.17 17.61 -19.04
N ILE A 544 13.62 18.60 -19.75
CA ILE A 544 13.27 18.47 -21.18
C ILE A 544 14.47 17.96 -21.99
N LYS A 545 15.66 18.49 -21.73
CA LYS A 545 16.89 18.11 -22.46
C LYS A 545 17.28 16.66 -22.26
N SER A 546 17.28 16.18 -21.01
CA SER A 546 17.65 14.80 -20.71
C SER A 546 16.60 13.81 -21.22
N LEU A 547 15.31 14.14 -21.08
CA LEU A 547 14.21 13.31 -21.56
C LEU A 547 14.16 13.25 -23.10
N ALA A 548 14.35 14.38 -23.79
CA ALA A 548 14.43 14.42 -25.26
C ALA A 548 15.60 13.58 -25.80
N LYS A 549 16.75 13.62 -25.12
CA LYS A 549 17.90 12.79 -25.49
C LYS A 549 17.59 11.29 -25.33
N TYR A 550 16.93 10.91 -24.27
CA TYR A 550 16.49 9.53 -24.04
C TYR A 550 15.55 9.06 -25.18
N LEU A 551 14.51 9.85 -25.46
CA LEU A 551 13.54 9.53 -26.51
C LEU A 551 14.20 9.45 -27.92
N SER A 552 15.16 10.33 -28.21
CA SER A 552 15.89 10.32 -29.48
C SER A 552 16.79 9.10 -29.66
N ASN A 553 17.49 8.68 -28.60
CA ASN A 553 18.38 7.51 -28.64
C ASN A 553 17.61 6.21 -28.88
N GLN A 554 16.40 6.12 -28.33
CA GLN A 554 15.53 4.98 -28.57
C GLN A 554 14.97 4.93 -30.01
N GLU A 555 14.74 6.08 -30.66
CA GLU A 555 14.37 6.10 -32.07
C GLU A 555 15.45 5.48 -32.97
N VAL A 556 16.70 5.75 -32.68
CA VAL A 556 17.84 5.17 -33.40
C VAL A 556 17.92 3.66 -33.15
N ASN A 557 17.74 3.19 -31.94
CA ASN A 557 17.79 1.76 -31.59
C ASN A 557 16.62 0.97 -32.20
N ASN A 558 15.39 1.47 -32.14
CA ASN A 558 14.23 0.83 -32.72
C ASN A 558 14.32 0.76 -34.24
N ASN A 559 14.85 1.81 -34.90
CA ASN A 559 15.11 1.79 -36.33
C ASN A 559 16.18 0.78 -36.75
N LEU A 560 17.20 0.57 -35.90
CA LEU A 560 18.24 -0.45 -36.08
C LEU A 560 17.71 -1.87 -35.88
N THR A 561 16.86 -2.09 -34.88
CA THR A 561 16.23 -3.39 -34.57
C THR A 561 15.24 -3.78 -35.66
N ASN A 562 14.35 -2.87 -36.08
CA ASN A 562 13.42 -3.07 -37.18
C ASN A 562 14.16 -3.36 -38.49
N LYS A 563 15.30 -2.69 -38.73
CA LYS A 563 16.13 -2.94 -39.93
C LYS A 563 16.81 -4.31 -39.89
N LYS A 564 17.27 -4.77 -38.69
CA LYS A 564 17.82 -6.12 -38.50
C LYS A 564 16.76 -7.20 -38.67
N GLU A 565 15.55 -7.00 -38.11
CA GLU A 565 14.42 -7.92 -38.29
C GLU A 565 13.96 -8.00 -39.74
N LEU A 566 13.88 -6.86 -40.43
CA LEU A 566 13.53 -6.81 -41.85
C LEU A 566 14.59 -7.53 -42.73
N LEU A 567 15.86 -7.41 -42.37
CA LEU A 567 16.95 -8.14 -43.02
C LEU A 567 16.90 -9.63 -42.75
N LYS A 568 16.59 -10.05 -41.51
CA LYS A 568 16.35 -11.47 -41.15
C LYS A 568 15.15 -12.04 -41.92
N ALA A 569 14.01 -11.32 -41.94
CA ALA A 569 12.82 -11.74 -42.65
C ALA A 569 13.08 -11.86 -44.17
N LYS A 570 13.82 -10.93 -44.78
CA LYS A 570 14.23 -11.02 -46.19
C LYS A 570 15.16 -12.20 -46.49
N SER A 571 16.07 -12.54 -45.56
CA SER A 571 16.96 -13.70 -45.69
C SER A 571 16.21 -15.02 -45.59
N VAL A 572 15.25 -15.14 -44.65
CA VAL A 572 14.37 -16.32 -44.50
C VAL A 572 13.50 -16.48 -45.75
N MET A 573 12.90 -15.40 -46.26
CA MET A 573 12.07 -15.44 -47.45
C MET A 573 12.87 -15.82 -48.72
N LYS A 574 14.13 -15.37 -48.82
CA LYS A 574 15.04 -15.76 -49.91
C LYS A 574 15.43 -17.24 -49.85
N ASN A 575 15.68 -17.76 -48.64
CA ASN A 575 16.01 -19.17 -48.41
C ASN A 575 14.80 -20.08 -48.66
N THR A 576 13.60 -19.67 -48.30
CA THR A 576 12.35 -20.39 -48.56
C THR A 576 12.04 -20.44 -50.06
N LEU A 577 12.23 -19.32 -50.78
CA LEU A 577 12.07 -19.23 -52.24
C LEU A 577 13.10 -20.07 -52.98
N SER A 578 14.35 -20.15 -52.53
CA SER A 578 15.37 -21.02 -53.11
C SER A 578 15.08 -22.51 -52.90
N ALA A 579 14.59 -22.88 -51.70
CA ALA A 579 14.17 -24.24 -51.37
C ALA A 579 12.93 -24.71 -52.17
N LEU A 580 12.01 -23.79 -52.48
CA LEU A 580 10.86 -24.07 -53.36
C LEU A 580 11.25 -24.19 -54.84
N LYS A 581 12.31 -23.50 -55.30
CA LYS A 581 12.83 -23.61 -56.67
C LYS A 581 13.67 -24.88 -56.88
N SER A 582 14.25 -25.44 -55.84
CA SER A 582 15.02 -26.72 -55.94
C SER A 582 14.15 -27.99 -55.83
N ARG A 583 12.82 -27.82 -55.61
CA ARG A 583 11.84 -28.90 -55.58
C ARG A 583 10.98 -29.00 -56.85
N LYS A 584 11.28 -28.19 -57.87
CA LYS A 584 10.83 -28.32 -59.27
C LYS A 584 12.00 -28.81 -60.12
#